data_cebd4fff62dc1e2ecdea4bc48a2f1421
#
_entry.id   cebd4fff62dc1e2ecdea4bc48a2f1421
#
_cell.length_a   1.000
_cell.length_b   1.000
_cell.length_c   1.000
_cell.angle_alpha   90.00
_cell.angle_beta   90.00
_cell.angle_gamma   90.00
#
_symmetry.space_group_name_H-M   'P 1'
#
loop_
_entity.id
_entity.type
_entity.pdbx_description
1 polymer ?
#
loop_
_entity_poly.entity_id
_entity_poly.type
_entity_poly.pdbx_seq_one_letter_code
_entity_poly.pdbx_strand_id
1 'polypeptide(L)'
;MRAGCNGHEPEELREMELPERLRLAVERHIEGMDQAKLKRDLRALSERYRTGGGRGRRLLTEDAEAASYAIARMPATFGAVATALRLALERTEVRPATLLDCGAGTGAASWAADALLELRAVTCLEREPAMIRLGQGLMAGASPALRDAVWGRRDLAKDDIPERAELVVASYVLNEMGEAERAAAIGKLWNAAERMLLIVEPGTPAAYRGLMEARDRLLALGAHLAAPCPHASACPMGEGDWCHFRCRIPRSRLHKRLKDGDAPYEDEKFSYLAVTREPAARAEARIIRHPRTDKGRISLELCTPDGLRRLDVHKKDGERYKRARKADWGDAFRL
;
A
#
# COMPACT_ATOMS: atom_id res chain seq x y z
N MET A 1 -24.15 -5.98 -43.42
CA MET A 1 -23.67 -4.77 -42.78
C MET A 1 -23.54 -5.05 -41.27
N ARG A 2 -22.33 -5.26 -40.78
CA ARG A 2 -22.06 -5.50 -39.36
C ARG A 2 -21.83 -4.14 -38.70
N ALA A 3 -22.72 -3.74 -37.81
CA ALA A 3 -22.56 -2.54 -36.99
C ALA A 3 -21.46 -2.81 -35.94
N GLY A 4 -20.40 -2.04 -36.00
CA GLY A 4 -19.29 -2.10 -35.03
C GLY A 4 -19.76 -1.64 -33.66
N CYS A 5 -19.61 -2.51 -32.68
CA CYS A 5 -19.63 -2.12 -31.27
C CYS A 5 -18.37 -1.33 -30.96
N ASN A 6 -18.46 -0.02 -30.95
CA ASN A 6 -17.47 0.83 -30.30
C ASN A 6 -17.60 0.63 -28.78
N GLY A 7 -16.88 -0.36 -28.26
CA GLY A 7 -16.59 -0.46 -26.84
C GLY A 7 -15.71 0.72 -26.46
N HIS A 8 -16.25 1.70 -25.73
CA HIS A 8 -15.45 2.58 -24.93
C HIS A 8 -14.78 1.71 -23.86
N GLU A 9 -13.48 1.46 -24.01
CA GLU A 9 -12.70 0.95 -22.89
C GLU A 9 -12.88 1.88 -21.70
N PRO A 10 -13.13 1.36 -20.49
CA PRO A 10 -13.17 2.19 -19.31
C PRO A 10 -11.82 2.89 -19.18
N GLU A 11 -11.85 4.20 -18.98
CA GLU A 11 -10.72 5.08 -18.70
C GLU A 11 -9.78 4.34 -17.73
N GLU A 12 -8.55 4.12 -18.18
CA GLU A 12 -7.54 3.24 -17.62
C GLU A 12 -7.54 3.29 -16.09
N LEU A 13 -7.69 2.12 -15.44
CA LEU A 13 -7.33 1.92 -14.05
C LEU A 13 -6.00 2.64 -13.86
N ARG A 14 -5.93 3.61 -12.94
CA ARG A 14 -4.71 4.39 -12.68
C ARG A 14 -3.59 3.42 -12.36
N GLU A 15 -2.84 3.03 -13.41
CA GLU A 15 -1.72 2.12 -13.29
C GLU A 15 -0.63 2.83 -12.50
N MET A 16 -0.22 2.20 -11.39
CA MET A 16 0.88 2.70 -10.58
C MET A 16 2.18 2.09 -11.11
N GLU A 17 2.77 2.76 -12.09
CA GLU A 17 4.07 2.35 -12.64
C GLU A 17 5.19 2.61 -11.64
N LEU A 18 6.11 1.65 -11.56
CA LEU A 18 7.37 1.86 -10.84
C LEU A 18 8.14 3.01 -11.49
N PRO A 19 8.71 3.93 -10.70
CA PRO A 19 9.61 4.93 -11.21
C PRO A 19 10.70 4.29 -12.09
N GLU A 20 10.99 4.87 -13.25
CA GLU A 20 11.95 4.30 -14.19
C GLU A 20 13.31 4.06 -13.54
N ARG A 21 13.76 5.00 -12.69
CA ARG A 21 15.02 4.87 -11.94
C ARG A 21 15.04 3.62 -11.04
N LEU A 22 13.92 3.30 -10.40
CA LEU A 22 13.79 2.10 -9.57
C LEU A 22 13.80 0.84 -10.43
N ARG A 23 13.04 0.82 -11.53
CA ARG A 23 13.00 -0.31 -12.46
C ARG A 23 14.39 -0.63 -13.00
N LEU A 24 15.13 0.40 -13.45
CA LEU A 24 16.51 0.24 -13.94
C LEU A 24 17.49 -0.17 -12.84
N ALA A 25 17.31 0.28 -11.60
CA ALA A 25 18.13 -0.14 -10.47
C ALA A 25 17.95 -1.63 -10.16
N VAL A 26 16.70 -2.13 -10.17
CA VAL A 26 16.39 -3.56 -9.99
C VAL A 26 16.99 -4.38 -11.12
N GLU A 27 16.82 -3.96 -12.39
CA GLU A 27 17.36 -4.66 -13.56
C GLU A 27 18.89 -4.78 -13.48
N ARG A 28 19.59 -3.70 -13.15
CA ARG A 28 21.06 -3.70 -12.97
C ARG A 28 21.53 -4.57 -11.81
N HIS A 29 20.78 -4.59 -10.71
CA HIS A 29 21.17 -5.36 -9.53
C HIS A 29 21.17 -6.87 -9.80
N ILE A 30 20.29 -7.35 -10.65
CA ILE A 30 20.17 -8.77 -11.01
C ILE A 30 20.95 -9.15 -12.27
N GLU A 31 21.54 -8.18 -12.94
CA GLU A 31 22.41 -8.43 -14.09
C GLU A 31 23.59 -9.32 -13.66
N GLY A 32 23.78 -10.46 -14.34
CA GLY A 32 24.78 -11.45 -13.98
C GLY A 32 24.38 -12.47 -12.91
N MET A 33 23.22 -12.34 -12.26
CA MET A 33 22.71 -13.36 -11.35
C MET A 33 22.17 -14.60 -12.10
N ASP A 34 22.30 -15.78 -11.48
CA ASP A 34 21.73 -17.02 -12.02
C ASP A 34 20.19 -16.94 -12.07
N GLN A 35 19.67 -16.79 -13.28
CA GLN A 35 18.23 -16.69 -13.55
C GLN A 35 17.45 -17.92 -13.06
N ALA A 36 18.04 -19.12 -13.12
CA ALA A 36 17.40 -20.34 -12.66
C ALA A 36 17.30 -20.37 -11.12
N LYS A 37 18.33 -19.87 -10.42
CA LYS A 37 18.30 -19.70 -8.96
C LYS A 37 17.25 -18.66 -8.57
N LEU A 38 17.25 -17.48 -9.19
CA LEU A 38 16.26 -16.44 -8.93
C LEU A 38 14.82 -16.96 -9.09
N LYS A 39 14.55 -17.74 -10.13
CA LYS A 39 13.24 -18.32 -10.39
C LYS A 39 12.82 -19.35 -9.32
N ARG A 40 13.75 -20.18 -8.85
CA ARG A 40 13.49 -21.12 -7.75
C ARG A 40 13.18 -20.38 -6.43
N ASP A 41 13.99 -19.37 -6.10
CA ASP A 41 13.85 -18.58 -4.88
C ASP A 41 12.52 -17.82 -4.89
N LEU A 42 12.11 -17.25 -6.03
CA LEU A 42 10.82 -16.62 -6.24
C LEU A 42 9.63 -17.55 -5.99
N ARG A 43 9.69 -18.79 -6.50
CA ARG A 43 8.65 -19.79 -6.27
C ARG A 43 8.56 -20.16 -4.79
N ALA A 44 9.70 -20.46 -4.16
CA ALA A 44 9.77 -20.79 -2.74
C ALA A 44 9.23 -19.63 -1.87
N LEU A 45 9.57 -18.39 -2.20
CA LEU A 45 9.09 -17.19 -1.52
C LEU A 45 7.58 -17.05 -1.66
N SER A 46 7.05 -17.18 -2.88
CA SER A 46 5.62 -17.10 -3.14
C SER A 46 4.80 -18.17 -2.39
N GLU A 47 5.37 -19.36 -2.21
CA GLU A 47 4.77 -20.46 -1.45
C GLU A 47 4.76 -20.17 0.04
N ARG A 48 5.87 -19.68 0.61
CA ARG A 48 5.96 -19.26 2.03
C ARG A 48 4.92 -18.20 2.38
N TYR A 49 4.72 -17.20 1.52
CA TYR A 49 3.70 -16.16 1.75
C TYR A 49 2.27 -16.68 1.65
N ARG A 50 1.98 -17.65 0.76
CA ARG A 50 0.64 -18.25 0.65
C ARG A 50 0.30 -19.16 1.82
N THR A 51 1.26 -19.89 2.35
CA THR A 51 1.05 -20.87 3.43
C THR A 51 1.11 -20.27 4.84
N GLY A 52 1.33 -18.95 4.98
CA GLY A 52 1.35 -18.27 6.27
C GLY A 52 2.55 -18.61 7.15
N GLY A 53 3.61 -19.21 6.59
CA GLY A 53 4.80 -19.70 7.30
C GLY A 53 5.76 -18.62 7.81
N GLY A 54 5.39 -17.32 7.78
CA GLY A 54 6.31 -16.21 8.04
C GLY A 54 6.32 -15.63 9.46
N ARG A 55 5.41 -16.04 10.34
CA ARG A 55 5.32 -15.44 11.68
C ARG A 55 6.60 -15.62 12.49
N GLY A 56 7.31 -14.50 12.77
CA GLY A 56 8.48 -14.46 13.65
C GLY A 56 9.76 -15.11 13.12
N ARG A 57 9.81 -15.65 11.90
CA ARG A 57 11.01 -16.25 11.32
C ARG A 57 11.72 -15.27 10.39
N ARG A 58 13.06 -15.30 10.43
CA ARG A 58 13.90 -14.66 9.41
C ARG A 58 13.59 -15.31 8.07
N LEU A 59 13.05 -14.52 7.14
CA LEU A 59 12.62 -15.04 5.84
C LEU A 59 13.69 -14.87 4.75
N LEU A 60 14.58 -13.87 4.90
CA LEU A 60 15.49 -13.41 3.86
C LEU A 60 16.87 -13.17 4.47
N THR A 61 17.74 -14.18 4.44
CA THR A 61 19.08 -14.12 5.03
C THR A 61 20.18 -13.91 3.99
N GLU A 62 19.90 -14.23 2.73
CA GLU A 62 20.86 -14.14 1.63
C GLU A 62 20.49 -13.01 0.66
N ASP A 63 21.53 -12.40 0.04
CA ASP A 63 21.34 -11.32 -0.93
C ASP A 63 20.51 -11.76 -2.17
N ALA A 64 20.63 -13.03 -2.58
CA ALA A 64 19.85 -13.60 -3.66
C ALA A 64 18.34 -13.71 -3.30
N GLU A 65 18.01 -14.05 -2.05
CA GLU A 65 16.64 -14.07 -1.57
C GLU A 65 16.05 -12.65 -1.52
N ALA A 66 16.85 -11.66 -1.07
CA ALA A 66 16.44 -10.25 -1.06
C ALA A 66 16.19 -9.73 -2.49
N ALA A 67 17.07 -10.09 -3.45
CA ALA A 67 16.88 -9.73 -4.86
C ALA A 67 15.59 -10.34 -5.44
N SER A 68 15.35 -11.63 -5.15
CA SER A 68 14.11 -12.31 -5.56
C SER A 68 12.88 -11.66 -4.96
N TYR A 69 12.94 -11.26 -3.69
CA TYR A 69 11.87 -10.51 -3.03
C TYR A 69 11.60 -9.16 -3.71
N ALA A 70 12.65 -8.38 -4.00
CA ALA A 70 12.52 -7.10 -4.67
C ALA A 70 11.81 -7.21 -6.02
N ILE A 71 12.15 -8.23 -6.81
CA ILE A 71 11.51 -8.46 -8.10
C ILE A 71 10.03 -8.84 -7.92
N ALA A 72 9.72 -9.71 -6.95
CA ALA A 72 8.39 -10.28 -6.81
C ALA A 72 7.40 -9.37 -6.09
N ARG A 73 7.86 -8.70 -5.04
CA ARG A 73 6.98 -8.03 -4.06
C ARG A 73 7.08 -6.51 -4.06
N MET A 74 8.27 -5.96 -4.38
CA MET A 74 8.47 -4.52 -4.34
C MET A 74 7.50 -3.74 -5.25
N PRO A 75 7.20 -4.18 -6.51
CA PRO A 75 6.21 -3.50 -7.33
C PRO A 75 4.82 -3.47 -6.68
N ALA A 76 4.39 -4.58 -6.10
CA ALA A 76 3.11 -4.71 -5.44
C ALA A 76 3.01 -3.80 -4.19
N THR A 77 4.05 -3.80 -3.35
CA THR A 77 4.14 -2.94 -2.17
C THR A 77 4.17 -1.46 -2.56
N PHE A 78 4.97 -1.09 -3.56
CA PHE A 78 5.01 0.27 -4.11
C PHE A 78 3.61 0.73 -4.54
N GLY A 79 2.92 -0.04 -5.38
CA GLY A 79 1.59 0.30 -5.88
C GLY A 79 0.56 0.45 -4.76
N ALA A 80 0.55 -0.46 -3.79
CA ALA A 80 -0.36 -0.41 -2.64
C ALA A 80 -0.11 0.84 -1.77
N VAL A 81 1.16 1.11 -1.42
CA VAL A 81 1.52 2.28 -0.61
C VAL A 81 1.26 3.58 -1.35
N ALA A 82 1.64 3.69 -2.62
CA ALA A 82 1.39 4.88 -3.43
C ALA A 82 -0.11 5.16 -3.57
N THR A 83 -0.93 4.13 -3.80
CA THR A 83 -2.38 4.28 -3.86
C THR A 83 -2.96 4.73 -2.52
N ALA A 84 -2.57 4.09 -1.41
CA ALA A 84 -3.04 4.42 -0.07
C ALA A 84 -2.64 5.85 0.34
N LEU A 85 -1.38 6.24 0.09
CA LEU A 85 -0.86 7.57 0.39
C LEU A 85 -1.57 8.65 -0.42
N ARG A 86 -1.75 8.46 -1.73
CA ARG A 86 -2.50 9.39 -2.59
C ARG A 86 -3.92 9.61 -2.05
N LEU A 87 -4.65 8.52 -1.74
CA LEU A 87 -6.00 8.60 -1.19
C LEU A 87 -6.07 9.29 0.18
N ALA A 88 -5.00 9.19 0.97
CA ALA A 88 -4.89 9.90 2.24
C ALA A 88 -4.61 11.40 2.03
N LEU A 89 -3.66 11.75 1.15
CA LEU A 89 -3.29 13.13 0.83
C LEU A 89 -4.43 13.94 0.22
N GLU A 90 -5.41 13.30 -0.44
CA GLU A 90 -6.63 13.94 -0.92
C GLU A 90 -7.55 14.42 0.23
N ARG A 91 -7.34 13.95 1.45
CA ARG A 91 -8.19 14.20 2.63
C ARG A 91 -7.56 15.12 3.66
N THR A 92 -6.35 15.59 3.44
CA THR A 92 -5.63 16.45 4.38
C THR A 92 -4.76 17.47 3.64
N GLU A 93 -4.54 18.61 4.28
CA GLU A 93 -3.58 19.60 3.83
C GLU A 93 -2.13 19.26 4.24
N VAL A 94 -1.92 18.16 4.96
CA VAL A 94 -0.59 17.70 5.36
C VAL A 94 0.21 17.32 4.13
N ARG A 95 1.39 17.94 3.98
CA ARG A 95 2.38 17.62 2.93
C ARG A 95 3.70 17.33 3.63
N PRO A 96 3.93 16.07 4.05
CA PRO A 96 5.13 15.69 4.77
C PRO A 96 6.38 15.86 3.92
N ALA A 97 7.45 16.37 4.53
CA ALA A 97 8.76 16.51 3.90
C ALA A 97 9.80 15.55 4.51
N THR A 98 9.47 14.89 5.62
CA THR A 98 10.32 13.88 6.24
C THR A 98 9.57 12.56 6.38
N LEU A 99 10.27 11.44 6.12
CA LEU A 99 9.72 10.09 6.13
C LEU A 99 10.50 9.19 7.08
N LEU A 100 9.75 8.41 7.87
CA LEU A 100 10.25 7.25 8.60
C LEU A 100 9.54 6.00 8.08
N ASP A 101 10.27 5.12 7.39
CA ASP A 101 9.78 3.86 6.81
C ASP A 101 10.13 2.72 7.77
N CYS A 102 9.11 2.19 8.46
CA CYS A 102 9.26 1.20 9.51
C CYS A 102 8.96 -0.20 9.00
N GLY A 103 9.97 -1.09 9.00
CA GLY A 103 9.95 -2.36 8.28
C GLY A 103 10.13 -2.12 6.79
N ALA A 104 11.11 -1.28 6.44
CA ALA A 104 11.29 -0.73 5.10
C ALA A 104 11.52 -1.79 4.02
N GLY A 105 11.99 -2.99 4.41
CA GLY A 105 12.35 -4.01 3.45
C GLY A 105 13.43 -3.50 2.49
N THR A 106 13.10 -3.45 1.21
CA THR A 106 13.96 -2.86 0.16
C THR A 106 13.63 -1.38 -0.14
N GLY A 107 12.82 -0.73 0.70
CA GLY A 107 12.46 0.68 0.57
C GLY A 107 11.29 0.96 -0.37
N ALA A 108 10.41 -0.01 -0.64
CA ALA A 108 9.28 0.18 -1.56
C ALA A 108 8.35 1.33 -1.14
N ALA A 109 8.07 1.48 0.17
CA ALA A 109 7.24 2.56 0.69
C ALA A 109 7.95 3.93 0.60
N SER A 110 9.26 3.94 0.80
CA SER A 110 10.06 5.15 0.62
C SER A 110 10.03 5.65 -0.83
N TRP A 111 10.16 4.75 -1.81
CA TRP A 111 10.01 5.09 -3.23
C TRP A 111 8.61 5.58 -3.58
N ALA A 112 7.57 4.99 -2.98
CA ALA A 112 6.19 5.41 -3.18
C ALA A 112 5.92 6.81 -2.60
N ALA A 113 6.49 7.12 -1.45
CA ALA A 113 6.37 8.44 -0.84
C ALA A 113 7.13 9.50 -1.63
N ASP A 114 8.36 9.21 -2.11
CA ASP A 114 9.18 10.11 -2.93
C ASP A 114 8.52 10.44 -4.28
N ALA A 115 7.74 9.50 -4.83
CA ALA A 115 6.98 9.72 -6.07
C ALA A 115 5.78 10.69 -5.89
N LEU A 116 5.33 10.93 -4.67
CA LEU A 116 4.12 11.71 -4.36
C LEU A 116 4.40 12.98 -3.53
N LEU A 117 5.57 13.08 -2.91
CA LEU A 117 5.94 14.13 -1.96
C LEU A 117 7.33 14.69 -2.28
N GLU A 118 7.56 15.93 -1.93
CA GLU A 118 8.88 16.56 -1.97
C GLU A 118 9.65 16.27 -0.67
N LEU A 119 10.20 15.05 -0.59
CA LEU A 119 10.92 14.63 0.60
C LEU A 119 12.29 15.31 0.72
N ARG A 120 12.66 15.72 1.95
CA ARG A 120 13.98 16.29 2.30
C ARG A 120 14.84 15.29 3.06
N ALA A 121 14.22 14.38 3.82
CA ALA A 121 14.92 13.38 4.60
C ALA A 121 14.10 12.09 4.68
N VAL A 122 14.79 10.96 4.59
CA VAL A 122 14.23 9.63 4.70
C VAL A 122 15.04 8.81 5.69
N THR A 123 14.36 8.16 6.63
CA THR A 123 14.95 7.17 7.54
C THR A 123 14.23 5.84 7.30
N CYS A 124 14.99 4.78 7.07
CA CYS A 124 14.49 3.43 6.88
C CYS A 124 14.91 2.54 8.04
N LEU A 125 13.97 1.90 8.71
CA LEU A 125 14.22 0.94 9.77
C LEU A 125 13.89 -0.46 9.28
N GLU A 126 14.87 -1.36 9.27
CA GLU A 126 14.73 -2.73 8.79
C GLU A 126 15.58 -3.69 9.63
N ARG A 127 15.07 -4.90 9.90
CA ARG A 127 15.79 -5.87 10.73
C ARG A 127 16.77 -6.74 9.94
N GLU A 128 16.50 -6.98 8.64
CA GLU A 128 17.28 -7.91 7.81
C GLU A 128 18.40 -7.18 7.06
N PRO A 129 19.69 -7.48 7.36
CA PRO A 129 20.82 -6.78 6.74
C PRO A 129 20.88 -6.92 5.22
N ALA A 130 20.42 -8.05 4.65
CA ALA A 130 20.37 -8.24 3.19
C ALA A 130 19.40 -7.28 2.52
N MET A 131 18.24 -7.03 3.16
CA MET A 131 17.26 -6.05 2.68
C MET A 131 17.80 -4.62 2.76
N ILE A 132 18.48 -4.26 3.84
CA ILE A 132 19.14 -2.95 4.01
C ILE A 132 20.14 -2.73 2.88
N ARG A 133 21.08 -3.67 2.65
CA ARG A 133 22.10 -3.54 1.58
C ARG A 133 21.45 -3.36 0.22
N LEU A 134 20.43 -4.17 -0.08
CA LEU A 134 19.74 -4.08 -1.35
C LEU A 134 19.00 -2.72 -1.48
N GLY A 135 18.27 -2.31 -0.45
CA GLY A 135 17.55 -1.02 -0.44
C GLY A 135 18.48 0.17 -0.67
N GLN A 136 19.63 0.21 0.02
CA GLN A 136 20.68 1.22 -0.20
C GLN A 136 21.17 1.20 -1.65
N GLY A 137 21.44 0.03 -2.21
CA GLY A 137 21.89 -0.13 -3.59
C GLY A 137 20.84 0.36 -4.60
N LEU A 138 19.56 0.06 -4.37
CA LEU A 138 18.46 0.51 -5.22
C LEU A 138 18.27 2.03 -5.17
N MET A 139 18.48 2.66 -4.02
CA MET A 139 18.33 4.09 -3.81
C MET A 139 19.54 4.93 -4.26
N ALA A 140 20.69 4.34 -4.56
CA ALA A 140 21.92 5.06 -4.90
C ALA A 140 21.79 6.02 -6.09
N GLY A 141 20.91 5.74 -7.06
CA GLY A 141 20.64 6.59 -8.21
C GLY A 141 19.30 7.34 -8.17
N ALA A 142 18.68 7.42 -6.98
CA ALA A 142 17.36 8.03 -6.79
C ALA A 142 17.40 9.55 -6.60
N SER A 143 16.31 10.14 -6.07
CA SER A 143 16.27 11.52 -5.60
C SER A 143 17.31 11.76 -4.50
N PRO A 144 17.72 13.01 -4.23
CA PRO A 144 18.63 13.30 -3.12
C PRO A 144 18.16 12.74 -1.79
N ALA A 145 16.85 12.84 -1.46
CA ALA A 145 16.29 12.35 -0.21
C ALA A 145 16.41 10.83 -0.06
N LEU A 146 16.18 10.08 -1.13
CA LEU A 146 16.33 8.62 -1.11
C LEU A 146 17.79 8.18 -1.15
N ARG A 147 18.61 8.83 -1.97
CA ARG A 147 20.05 8.51 -2.08
C ARG A 147 20.76 8.68 -0.74
N ASP A 148 20.42 9.75 -0.02
CA ASP A 148 21.03 10.11 1.25
C ASP A 148 20.24 9.55 2.46
N ALA A 149 19.33 8.60 2.22
CA ALA A 149 18.51 7.98 3.25
C ALA A 149 19.34 7.29 4.33
N VAL A 150 18.95 7.54 5.59
CA VAL A 150 19.58 6.88 6.76
C VAL A 150 18.92 5.52 6.98
N TRP A 151 19.74 4.47 7.05
CA TRP A 151 19.27 3.12 7.32
C TRP A 151 19.68 2.66 8.73
N GLY A 152 18.67 2.29 9.53
CA GLY A 152 18.85 1.76 10.88
C GLY A 152 18.43 0.28 10.94
N ARG A 153 19.28 -0.56 11.57
CA ARG A 153 18.86 -1.93 11.85
C ARG A 153 17.99 -1.96 13.09
N ARG A 154 16.70 -2.31 12.93
CA ARG A 154 15.71 -2.36 14.01
C ARG A 154 14.71 -3.51 13.80
N ASP A 155 14.38 -4.19 14.88
CA ASP A 155 13.24 -5.11 14.95
C ASP A 155 12.07 -4.38 15.63
N LEU A 156 11.05 -3.98 14.87
CA LEU A 156 9.91 -3.19 15.37
C LEU A 156 9.14 -3.86 16.50
N ALA A 157 9.17 -5.21 16.56
CA ALA A 157 8.52 -5.97 17.61
C ALA A 157 9.25 -5.81 18.96
N LYS A 158 10.59 -5.60 18.94
CA LYS A 158 11.44 -5.62 20.14
C LYS A 158 12.02 -4.25 20.47
N ASP A 159 12.53 -3.55 19.45
CA ASP A 159 13.30 -2.33 19.67
C ASP A 159 12.40 -1.10 19.79
N ASP A 160 12.90 -0.06 20.46
CA ASP A 160 12.26 1.25 20.47
C ASP A 160 12.50 1.99 19.15
N ILE A 161 11.63 2.96 18.87
CA ILE A 161 11.70 3.86 17.72
C ILE A 161 11.88 5.29 18.25
N PRO A 162 13.14 5.73 18.50
CA PRO A 162 13.41 7.11 18.94
C PRO A 162 13.31 8.12 17.78
N GLU A 163 13.42 7.65 16.55
CA GLU A 163 13.34 8.47 15.35
C GLU A 163 11.92 9.04 15.20
N ARG A 164 11.81 10.25 14.66
CA ARG A 164 10.55 10.94 14.39
C ARG A 164 10.54 11.49 12.98
N ALA A 165 9.36 11.52 12.36
CA ALA A 165 9.16 12.13 11.06
C ALA A 165 7.73 12.65 10.91
N GLU A 166 7.54 13.58 9.98
CA GLU A 166 6.21 14.09 9.63
C GLU A 166 5.31 12.99 9.07
N LEU A 167 5.85 12.06 8.28
CA LEU A 167 5.18 10.85 7.82
C LEU A 167 5.88 9.61 8.36
N VAL A 168 5.15 8.75 9.03
CA VAL A 168 5.57 7.39 9.38
C VAL A 168 4.79 6.41 8.53
N VAL A 169 5.48 5.47 7.88
CA VAL A 169 4.87 4.39 7.12
C VAL A 169 5.25 3.05 7.73
N ALA A 170 4.27 2.17 7.85
CA ALA A 170 4.47 0.75 8.16
C ALA A 170 3.71 -0.07 7.11
N SER A 171 4.43 -0.80 6.25
CA SER A 171 3.82 -1.53 5.14
C SER A 171 4.19 -3.02 5.19
N TYR A 172 3.15 -3.89 5.22
CA TYR A 172 3.29 -5.35 5.21
C TYR A 172 4.14 -5.92 6.35
N VAL A 173 4.20 -5.23 7.50
CA VAL A 173 5.04 -5.59 8.64
C VAL A 173 4.25 -5.98 9.88
N LEU A 174 3.09 -5.37 10.13
CA LEU A 174 2.31 -5.64 11.34
C LEU A 174 1.60 -7.01 11.29
N ASN A 175 1.28 -7.51 10.10
CA ASN A 175 0.69 -8.83 9.91
C ASN A 175 1.65 -9.99 10.24
N GLU A 176 2.95 -9.72 10.35
CA GLU A 176 3.98 -10.68 10.77
C GLU A 176 4.07 -10.82 12.29
N MET A 177 3.49 -9.88 13.06
CA MET A 177 3.57 -9.80 14.50
C MET A 177 2.42 -10.53 15.20
N GLY A 178 2.69 -11.02 16.41
CA GLY A 178 1.66 -11.44 17.35
C GLY A 178 0.82 -10.24 17.83
N GLU A 179 -0.33 -10.50 18.44
CA GLU A 179 -1.27 -9.46 18.87
C GLU A 179 -0.63 -8.45 19.84
N ALA A 180 0.08 -8.93 20.86
CA ALA A 180 0.72 -8.08 21.86
C ALA A 180 1.87 -7.22 21.23
N GLU A 181 2.67 -7.84 20.36
CA GLU A 181 3.75 -7.15 19.66
C GLU A 181 3.20 -6.06 18.73
N ARG A 182 2.15 -6.39 17.97
CA ARG A 182 1.44 -5.46 17.08
C ARG A 182 0.87 -4.28 17.87
N ALA A 183 0.22 -4.55 18.99
CA ALA A 183 -0.33 -3.52 19.86
C ALA A 183 0.74 -2.55 20.38
N ALA A 184 1.91 -3.07 20.78
CA ALA A 184 3.04 -2.24 21.21
C ALA A 184 3.63 -1.45 20.03
N ALA A 185 3.83 -2.09 18.89
CA ALA A 185 4.37 -1.45 17.68
C ALA A 185 3.50 -0.27 17.22
N ILE A 186 2.16 -0.40 17.24
CA ILE A 186 1.23 0.69 16.88
C ILE A 186 1.45 1.92 17.75
N GLY A 187 1.66 1.75 19.07
CA GLY A 187 1.96 2.85 19.98
C GLY A 187 3.28 3.53 19.63
N LYS A 188 4.34 2.75 19.35
CA LYS A 188 5.65 3.28 18.95
C LYS A 188 5.56 4.05 17.63
N LEU A 189 4.88 3.49 16.61
CA LEU A 189 4.67 4.14 15.32
C LEU A 189 3.91 5.45 15.45
N TRP A 190 2.84 5.47 16.27
CA TRP A 190 2.09 6.70 16.52
C TRP A 190 2.95 7.74 17.20
N ASN A 191 3.72 7.39 18.23
CA ASN A 191 4.61 8.31 18.90
C ASN A 191 5.68 8.90 17.98
N ALA A 192 6.18 8.11 17.02
CA ALA A 192 7.15 8.55 16.02
C ALA A 192 6.56 9.49 14.96
N ALA A 193 5.24 9.41 14.68
CA ALA A 193 4.56 10.21 13.69
C ALA A 193 4.28 11.64 14.19
N GLU A 194 4.86 12.64 13.56
CA GLU A 194 4.65 14.04 13.92
C GLU A 194 3.37 14.60 13.30
N ARG A 195 2.98 14.15 12.09
CA ARG A 195 1.80 14.63 11.38
C ARG A 195 0.90 13.51 10.87
N MET A 196 1.45 12.47 10.24
CA MET A 196 0.68 11.39 9.62
C MET A 196 1.32 10.03 9.89
N LEU A 197 0.49 9.04 10.19
CA LEU A 197 0.84 7.62 10.17
C LEU A 197 0.03 6.91 9.09
N LEU A 198 0.72 6.20 8.20
CA LEU A 198 0.14 5.33 7.18
C LEU A 198 0.50 3.88 7.46
N ILE A 199 -0.49 3.03 7.62
CA ILE A 199 -0.35 1.58 7.75
C ILE A 199 -0.96 0.93 6.51
N VAL A 200 -0.22 0.06 5.83
CA VAL A 200 -0.68 -0.70 4.66
C VAL A 200 -0.40 -2.18 4.90
N GLU A 201 -1.42 -3.01 4.75
CA GLU A 201 -1.36 -4.44 5.06
C GLU A 201 -1.98 -5.28 3.93
N PRO A 202 -1.70 -6.58 3.84
CA PRO A 202 -2.33 -7.44 2.84
C PRO A 202 -3.86 -7.36 2.89
N GLY A 203 -4.53 -7.38 1.74
CA GLY A 203 -5.99 -7.37 1.64
C GLY A 203 -6.63 -8.71 2.03
N THR A 204 -6.24 -9.27 3.16
CA THR A 204 -6.75 -10.55 3.70
C THR A 204 -7.61 -10.33 4.94
N PRO A 205 -8.55 -11.24 5.26
CA PRO A 205 -9.37 -11.13 6.48
C PRO A 205 -8.54 -11.02 7.77
N ALA A 206 -7.42 -11.75 7.84
CA ALA A 206 -6.57 -11.74 9.04
C ALA A 206 -5.85 -10.39 9.23
N ALA A 207 -5.26 -9.85 8.16
CA ALA A 207 -4.58 -8.55 8.22
C ALA A 207 -5.59 -7.41 8.47
N TYR A 208 -6.79 -7.48 7.87
CA TYR A 208 -7.86 -6.52 8.13
C TYR A 208 -8.27 -6.49 9.61
N ARG A 209 -8.42 -7.64 10.28
CA ARG A 209 -8.73 -7.65 11.73
C ARG A 209 -7.68 -6.94 12.55
N GLY A 210 -6.38 -7.23 12.29
CA GLY A 210 -5.29 -6.52 12.96
C GLY A 210 -5.27 -5.01 12.68
N LEU A 211 -5.69 -4.62 11.47
CA LEU A 211 -5.79 -3.20 11.10
C LEU A 211 -6.96 -2.50 11.82
N MET A 212 -8.08 -3.21 12.08
CA MET A 212 -9.20 -2.67 12.87
C MET A 212 -8.81 -2.49 14.34
N GLU A 213 -8.08 -3.43 14.93
CA GLU A 213 -7.48 -3.27 16.26
C GLU A 213 -6.56 -2.04 16.33
N ALA A 214 -5.71 -1.87 15.29
CA ALA A 214 -4.85 -0.70 15.16
C ALA A 214 -5.65 0.61 15.08
N ARG A 215 -6.73 0.62 14.27
CA ARG A 215 -7.63 1.75 14.13
C ARG A 215 -8.24 2.17 15.45
N ASP A 216 -8.83 1.24 16.18
CA ASP A 216 -9.51 1.54 17.44
C ASP A 216 -8.51 2.03 18.51
N ARG A 217 -7.32 1.44 18.54
CA ARG A 217 -6.24 1.89 19.43
C ARG A 217 -5.76 3.31 19.08
N LEU A 218 -5.57 3.62 17.81
CA LEU A 218 -5.13 4.96 17.36
C LEU A 218 -6.20 6.02 17.64
N LEU A 219 -7.48 5.70 17.45
CA LEU A 219 -8.58 6.59 17.82
C LEU A 219 -8.60 6.86 19.33
N ALA A 220 -8.39 5.84 20.16
CA ALA A 220 -8.27 6.01 21.61
C ALA A 220 -7.05 6.87 22.02
N LEU A 221 -6.00 6.89 21.20
CA LEU A 221 -4.83 7.75 21.38
C LEU A 221 -5.01 9.18 20.79
N GLY A 222 -6.22 9.52 20.35
CA GLY A 222 -6.55 10.85 19.83
C GLY A 222 -6.19 11.08 18.35
N ALA A 223 -5.93 10.02 17.58
CA ALA A 223 -5.68 10.15 16.16
C ALA A 223 -6.95 10.51 15.38
N HIS A 224 -6.79 11.28 14.31
CA HIS A 224 -7.87 11.62 13.38
C HIS A 224 -7.77 10.77 12.11
N LEU A 225 -8.88 10.15 11.70
CA LEU A 225 -8.93 9.37 10.46
C LEU A 225 -8.88 10.28 9.23
N ALA A 226 -7.89 10.05 8.36
CA ALA A 226 -7.84 10.68 7.04
C ALA A 226 -8.44 9.76 5.96
N ALA A 227 -8.05 8.48 5.94
CA ALA A 227 -8.53 7.48 4.98
C ALA A 227 -8.34 6.05 5.54
N PRO A 228 -9.09 5.06 5.03
CA PRO A 228 -10.19 5.13 4.07
C PRO A 228 -11.54 5.48 4.71
N CYS A 229 -11.66 5.32 6.04
CA CYS A 229 -12.94 5.36 6.75
C CYS A 229 -13.58 6.76 6.71
N PRO A 230 -14.85 6.89 6.32
CA PRO A 230 -15.56 8.16 6.36
C PRO A 230 -16.04 8.54 7.78
N HIS A 231 -15.92 7.65 8.75
CA HIS A 231 -16.39 7.85 10.13
C HIS A 231 -15.45 7.20 11.16
N ALA A 232 -15.56 7.64 12.42
CA ALA A 232 -14.83 7.08 13.55
C ALA A 232 -15.64 6.05 14.36
N SER A 233 -16.92 5.83 14.05
CA SER A 233 -17.76 4.80 14.65
C SER A 233 -17.24 3.39 14.32
N ALA A 234 -17.76 2.36 14.99
CA ALA A 234 -17.45 0.96 14.70
C ALA A 234 -17.57 0.65 13.20
N CYS A 235 -16.68 -0.19 12.68
CA CYS A 235 -16.72 -0.56 11.28
C CYS A 235 -17.99 -1.38 10.97
N PRO A 236 -18.76 -1.01 9.93
CA PRO A 236 -20.02 -1.67 9.60
C PRO A 236 -19.86 -2.97 8.78
N MET A 237 -18.62 -3.40 8.51
CA MET A 237 -18.38 -4.66 7.78
C MET A 237 -18.85 -5.84 8.64
N GLY A 238 -19.67 -6.70 8.04
CA GLY A 238 -20.22 -7.90 8.69
C GLY A 238 -19.21 -9.03 8.82
N GLU A 239 -19.61 -10.08 9.57
CA GLU A 239 -18.82 -11.30 9.67
C GLU A 239 -18.60 -11.93 8.29
N GLY A 240 -17.35 -12.35 8.02
CA GLY A 240 -16.97 -12.98 6.74
C GLY A 240 -16.66 -12.00 5.61
N ASP A 241 -16.89 -10.69 5.79
CA ASP A 241 -16.49 -9.66 4.83
C ASP A 241 -15.43 -8.71 5.42
N TRP A 242 -14.63 -8.06 4.56
CA TRP A 242 -13.59 -7.13 5.00
C TRP A 242 -13.35 -6.02 4.01
N CYS A 243 -12.97 -4.85 4.53
CA CYS A 243 -12.62 -3.70 3.72
C CYS A 243 -11.20 -3.87 3.16
N HIS A 244 -11.08 -3.94 1.84
CA HIS A 244 -9.82 -3.99 1.13
C HIS A 244 -9.94 -3.20 -0.18
N PHE A 245 -8.80 -2.91 -0.76
CA PHE A 245 -8.66 -2.15 -2.01
C PHE A 245 -7.74 -2.92 -2.96
N ARG A 246 -7.60 -2.44 -4.16
CA ARG A 246 -6.67 -3.01 -5.14
C ARG A 246 -5.91 -1.91 -5.87
N CYS A 247 -4.70 -2.22 -6.27
CA CYS A 247 -3.98 -1.45 -7.28
C CYS A 247 -3.52 -2.38 -8.39
N ARG A 248 -3.41 -1.84 -9.59
CA ARG A 248 -2.90 -2.55 -10.76
C ARG A 248 -1.48 -2.12 -11.05
N ILE A 249 -0.60 -3.09 -11.23
CA ILE A 249 0.83 -2.86 -11.45
C ILE A 249 1.22 -3.52 -12.78
N PRO A 250 1.75 -2.76 -13.75
CA PRO A 250 2.30 -3.33 -14.97
C PRO A 250 3.46 -4.27 -14.69
N ARG A 251 3.49 -5.41 -15.36
CA ARG A 251 4.60 -6.35 -15.25
C ARG A 251 5.70 -5.99 -16.25
N SER A 252 6.92 -5.73 -15.73
CA SER A 252 8.10 -5.59 -16.56
C SER A 252 8.41 -6.88 -17.34
N ARG A 253 9.19 -6.80 -18.42
CA ARG A 253 9.65 -7.99 -19.17
C ARG A 253 10.37 -8.99 -18.28
N LEU A 254 11.17 -8.49 -17.33
CA LEU A 254 11.85 -9.30 -16.33
C LEU A 254 10.86 -10.03 -15.42
N HIS A 255 9.86 -9.32 -14.90
CA HIS A 255 8.83 -9.88 -14.02
C HIS A 255 8.06 -11.02 -14.72
N LYS A 256 7.66 -10.83 -15.99
CA LYS A 256 7.00 -11.87 -16.80
C LYS A 256 7.88 -13.12 -16.94
N ARG A 257 9.16 -12.93 -17.25
CA ARG A 257 10.13 -14.01 -17.43
C ARG A 257 10.36 -14.85 -16.18
N LEU A 258 10.41 -14.19 -15.01
CA LEU A 258 10.70 -14.85 -13.74
C LEU A 258 9.48 -15.50 -13.08
N LYS A 259 8.27 -14.96 -13.28
CA LYS A 259 7.01 -15.50 -12.72
C LYS A 259 6.26 -16.46 -13.66
N ASP A 260 6.82 -16.81 -14.83
CA ASP A 260 6.17 -17.68 -15.83
C ASP A 260 4.73 -17.25 -16.17
N GLY A 261 4.48 -15.97 -16.35
CA GLY A 261 3.14 -15.46 -16.58
C GLY A 261 3.08 -14.40 -17.68
N ASP A 262 2.22 -14.61 -18.68
CA ASP A 262 2.02 -13.71 -19.83
C ASP A 262 1.13 -12.50 -19.51
N ALA A 263 0.45 -12.51 -18.34
CA ALA A 263 -0.42 -11.40 -17.94
C ALA A 263 0.36 -10.08 -17.93
N PRO A 264 -0.15 -9.02 -18.60
CA PRO A 264 0.57 -7.75 -18.69
C PRO A 264 0.63 -6.99 -17.35
N TYR A 265 -0.23 -7.33 -16.41
CA TYR A 265 -0.34 -6.68 -15.10
C TYR A 265 -0.56 -7.70 -13.98
N GLU A 266 -0.42 -7.23 -12.76
CA GLU A 266 -0.75 -7.92 -11.51
C GLU A 266 -1.64 -7.00 -10.66
N ASP A 267 -2.70 -7.53 -10.09
CA ASP A 267 -3.55 -6.80 -9.16
C ASP A 267 -3.14 -7.17 -7.72
N GLU A 268 -2.68 -6.21 -6.96
CA GLU A 268 -2.40 -6.36 -5.53
C GLU A 268 -3.59 -5.91 -4.71
N LYS A 269 -4.05 -6.79 -3.80
CA LYS A 269 -5.08 -6.48 -2.81
C LYS A 269 -4.43 -6.04 -1.50
N PHE A 270 -4.87 -4.90 -0.98
CA PHE A 270 -4.37 -4.35 0.29
C PHE A 270 -5.49 -3.76 1.13
N SER A 271 -5.25 -3.67 2.43
CA SER A 271 -6.03 -2.86 3.37
C SER A 271 -5.12 -1.78 3.93
N TYR A 272 -5.66 -0.60 4.25
CA TYR A 272 -4.84 0.49 4.76
C TYR A 272 -5.58 1.34 5.78
N LEU A 273 -4.79 2.08 6.55
CA LEU A 273 -5.26 3.08 7.50
C LEU A 273 -4.31 4.27 7.48
N ALA A 274 -4.84 5.45 7.22
CA ALA A 274 -4.12 6.72 7.34
C ALA A 274 -4.76 7.56 8.44
N VAL A 275 -3.95 7.97 9.39
CA VAL A 275 -4.37 8.84 10.51
C VAL A 275 -3.44 10.03 10.62
N THR A 276 -3.98 11.15 11.13
CA THR A 276 -3.27 12.43 11.29
C THR A 276 -3.35 12.92 12.72
N ARG A 277 -2.38 13.78 13.12
CA ARG A 277 -2.41 14.49 14.40
C ARG A 277 -3.51 15.55 14.43
N GLU A 278 -3.72 16.19 13.31
CA GLU A 278 -4.76 17.23 13.15
C GLU A 278 -6.00 16.65 12.46
N PRO A 279 -7.19 17.24 12.66
CA PRO A 279 -8.39 16.81 11.98
C PRO A 279 -8.22 16.80 10.45
N ALA A 280 -8.68 15.75 9.80
CA ALA A 280 -8.71 15.61 8.35
C ALA A 280 -10.14 15.76 7.80
N ALA A 281 -10.26 16.20 6.56
CA ALA A 281 -11.53 16.28 5.86
C ALA A 281 -12.03 14.88 5.50
N ARG A 282 -12.98 14.35 6.28
CA ARG A 282 -13.56 13.04 6.03
C ARG A 282 -14.34 13.02 4.72
N ALA A 283 -14.28 11.91 4.01
CA ALA A 283 -15.16 11.70 2.86
C ALA A 283 -16.62 11.57 3.31
N GLU A 284 -17.57 12.01 2.50
CA GLU A 284 -19.00 11.71 2.75
C GLU A 284 -19.28 10.21 2.62
N ALA A 285 -18.63 9.56 1.64
CA ALA A 285 -18.67 8.13 1.45
C ALA A 285 -17.37 7.63 0.84
N ARG A 286 -17.07 6.34 1.05
CA ARG A 286 -15.95 5.62 0.42
C ARG A 286 -16.49 4.49 -0.44
N ILE A 287 -16.07 4.41 -1.70
CA ILE A 287 -16.38 3.27 -2.58
C ILE A 287 -15.55 2.06 -2.11
N ILE A 288 -16.23 1.00 -1.67
CA ILE A 288 -15.61 -0.16 -1.04
C ILE A 288 -15.60 -1.42 -1.90
N ARG A 289 -16.15 -1.35 -3.11
CA ARG A 289 -16.14 -2.39 -4.13
C ARG A 289 -16.03 -1.77 -5.51
N HIS A 290 -15.64 -2.60 -6.46
CA HIS A 290 -15.59 -2.16 -7.85
C HIS A 290 -16.95 -1.67 -8.35
N PRO A 291 -17.05 -0.43 -8.90
CA PRO A 291 -18.28 0.06 -9.50
C PRO A 291 -18.81 -0.89 -10.58
N ARG A 292 -20.11 -1.17 -10.57
CA ARG A 292 -20.75 -1.99 -11.60
C ARG A 292 -21.46 -1.09 -12.59
N THR A 293 -21.05 -1.17 -13.85
CA THR A 293 -21.61 -0.37 -14.94
C THR A 293 -22.56 -1.18 -15.79
N ASP A 294 -23.81 -0.79 -15.81
CA ASP A 294 -24.85 -1.28 -16.72
C ASP A 294 -25.28 -0.17 -17.69
N LYS A 295 -26.08 -0.51 -18.71
CA LYS A 295 -26.57 0.48 -19.67
C LYS A 295 -27.35 1.61 -18.97
N GLY A 296 -26.68 2.77 -18.81
CA GLY A 296 -27.26 3.96 -18.24
C GLY A 296 -27.39 4.01 -16.71
N ARG A 297 -26.78 3.02 -16.00
CA ARG A 297 -26.76 2.92 -14.54
C ARG A 297 -25.37 2.55 -14.06
N ILE A 298 -24.94 3.11 -12.94
CA ILE A 298 -23.73 2.74 -12.21
C ILE A 298 -24.12 2.44 -10.77
N SER A 299 -23.83 1.23 -10.32
CA SER A 299 -24.08 0.78 -8.96
C SER A 299 -22.78 0.87 -8.15
N LEU A 300 -22.84 1.59 -7.04
CA LEU A 300 -21.74 1.79 -6.10
C LEU A 300 -22.06 1.11 -4.76
N GLU A 301 -21.10 0.43 -4.19
CA GLU A 301 -21.15 -0.05 -2.81
C GLU A 301 -20.31 0.91 -1.96
N LEU A 302 -20.94 1.53 -0.97
CA LEU A 302 -20.41 2.65 -0.21
C LEU A 302 -20.34 2.32 1.28
N CYS A 303 -19.24 2.71 1.92
CA CYS A 303 -19.19 2.93 3.35
C CYS A 303 -19.50 4.41 3.63
N THR A 304 -20.45 4.68 4.51
CA THR A 304 -20.92 6.02 4.89
C THR A 304 -20.91 6.16 6.41
N PRO A 305 -21.06 7.37 6.98
CA PRO A 305 -21.23 7.54 8.43
C PRO A 305 -22.39 6.72 9.02
N ASP A 306 -23.41 6.45 8.22
CA ASP A 306 -24.63 5.73 8.62
C ASP A 306 -24.53 4.20 8.37
N GLY A 307 -23.38 3.71 7.87
CA GLY A 307 -23.13 2.30 7.59
C GLY A 307 -22.91 1.99 6.10
N LEU A 308 -23.09 0.72 5.73
CA LEU A 308 -22.96 0.28 4.35
C LEU A 308 -24.20 0.67 3.54
N ARG A 309 -23.97 1.18 2.33
CA ARG A 309 -25.05 1.60 1.45
C ARG A 309 -24.75 1.23 0.00
N ARG A 310 -25.76 0.73 -0.72
CA ARG A 310 -25.75 0.65 -2.17
C ARG A 310 -26.41 1.88 -2.76
N LEU A 311 -25.74 2.49 -3.76
CA LEU A 311 -26.24 3.65 -4.50
C LEU A 311 -26.26 3.33 -6.00
N ASP A 312 -27.46 3.38 -6.61
CA ASP A 312 -27.60 3.28 -8.05
C ASP A 312 -27.74 4.71 -8.63
N VAL A 313 -26.81 5.08 -9.51
CA VAL A 313 -26.73 6.39 -10.16
C VAL A 313 -27.11 6.24 -11.63
N HIS A 314 -28.10 6.97 -12.08
CA HIS A 314 -28.64 6.88 -13.42
C HIS A 314 -28.22 8.06 -14.32
N LYS A 315 -28.27 7.87 -15.64
CA LYS A 315 -27.95 8.93 -16.61
C LYS A 315 -28.69 10.25 -16.37
N LYS A 316 -29.93 10.18 -15.89
CA LYS A 316 -30.76 11.34 -15.54
C LYS A 316 -30.21 12.17 -14.35
N ASP A 317 -29.31 11.58 -13.55
CA ASP A 317 -28.75 12.25 -12.36
C ASP A 317 -27.57 13.19 -12.74
N GLY A 318 -27.36 13.44 -14.04
CA GLY A 318 -26.50 14.51 -14.55
C GLY A 318 -25.06 14.43 -14.06
N GLU A 319 -24.60 15.42 -13.30
CA GLU A 319 -23.22 15.50 -12.80
C GLU A 319 -22.85 14.36 -11.86
N ARG A 320 -23.80 13.86 -11.06
CA ARG A 320 -23.57 12.68 -10.21
C ARG A 320 -23.24 11.46 -11.04
N TYR A 321 -23.93 11.26 -12.17
CA TYR A 321 -23.63 10.15 -13.09
C TYR A 321 -22.26 10.29 -13.74
N LYS A 322 -21.86 11.50 -14.15
CA LYS A 322 -20.52 11.76 -14.70
C LYS A 322 -19.44 11.44 -13.68
N ARG A 323 -19.62 11.81 -12.40
CA ARG A 323 -18.70 11.46 -11.31
C ARG A 323 -18.65 9.95 -11.06
N ALA A 324 -19.82 9.31 -10.95
CA ALA A 324 -19.87 7.85 -10.73
C ALA A 324 -19.21 7.06 -11.86
N ARG A 325 -19.28 7.56 -13.10
CA ARG A 325 -18.64 6.92 -14.27
C ARG A 325 -17.12 6.99 -14.26
N LYS A 326 -16.54 7.98 -13.57
CA LYS A 326 -15.10 8.18 -13.42
C LYS A 326 -14.55 7.61 -12.11
N ALA A 327 -15.44 7.20 -11.22
CA ALA A 327 -15.07 6.73 -9.90
C ALA A 327 -14.58 5.28 -9.94
N ASP A 328 -13.60 4.98 -9.12
CA ASP A 328 -13.06 3.64 -8.96
C ASP A 328 -13.14 3.18 -7.49
N TRP A 329 -12.80 1.94 -7.29
CA TRP A 329 -12.72 1.31 -5.98
C TRP A 329 -11.66 2.01 -5.10
N GLY A 330 -12.08 2.48 -3.95
CA GLY A 330 -11.25 3.25 -3.03
C GLY A 330 -11.44 4.76 -3.10
N ASP A 331 -12.09 5.29 -4.12
CA ASP A 331 -12.34 6.72 -4.24
C ASP A 331 -13.32 7.22 -3.18
N ALA A 332 -13.13 8.47 -2.77
CA ALA A 332 -14.14 9.21 -2.02
C ALA A 332 -15.31 9.59 -2.96
N PHE A 333 -16.53 9.45 -2.48
CA PHE A 333 -17.72 9.79 -3.26
C PHE A 333 -18.58 10.80 -2.51
N ARG A 334 -19.02 11.83 -3.22
CA ARG A 334 -19.98 12.82 -2.70
C ARG A 334 -21.41 12.35 -3.00
N LEU A 335 -22.22 12.22 -1.96
CA LEU A 335 -23.59 11.70 -2.01
C LEU A 335 -24.59 12.64 -2.69
#